data_098a5457f1c149389dd407f77cc4c746
#
_entry.id   098a5457f1c149389dd407f77cc4c746
#
_cell.length_a   1.000
_cell.length_b   1.000
_cell.length_c   1.000
_cell.angle_alpha   90.00
_cell.angle_beta   90.00
_cell.angle_gamma   90.00
#
_symmetry.space_group_name_H-M   'P 1'
#
loop_
_entity.id
_entity.type
_entity.pdbx_description
1 polymer ?
#
loop_
_entity_poly.entity_id
_entity_poly.type
_entity_poly.pdbx_seq_one_letter_code
_entity_poly.pdbx_strand_id
1 'polypeptide(L)'
;LIYLLIGAILFGCQLNPSLSKSKLDIDRLSLIDEMIEKAIKKNKIPGAVALIAKDNEVVYKKAFGVKDPETGEKLKTDDIFRIASMTKAITSLGIIMLWEKAMIYSLDDPIDLYIPEFRTLKVLDNFNKKDSTYTSKPTNKKITIRNLLTHTSGMGYDEIGSSEIRAIIFKEKQKFMRNSVIAFSDEDVTIGEIVRRLAKLPLEFEPGVKWNYSNSIDVLGYLIEIVSGKTLDEFFKDEIFTPLGMNDTYFYLPEGKNSRLVKVQTKKEEKWVTFRHDRYNVNYPIEGAKKFYSGGAGLSSTAEDYFKFLSVFLNDGKYNDIQIIGKMTNKLLQLDQIAMITSDKHKGSHGLISTVVREEDLNKGNIGSAGTLHGGGYFNTKYFADPNEKVIGILLKQTRSISEHTSNKFNRLVFSSITQ
;
A
#
# COMPACT_ATOMS: atom_id res chain seq x y z
N LEU A 1 -68.59 42.01 -11.00
CA LEU A 1 -68.12 41.40 -9.76
C LEU A 1 -66.96 40.44 -10.11
N ILE A 2 -65.74 40.90 -9.78
CA ILE A 2 -64.50 40.14 -10.00
C ILE A 2 -64.03 39.61 -8.64
N TYR A 3 -63.96 38.30 -8.52
CA TYR A 3 -63.35 37.69 -7.35
C TYR A 3 -61.87 37.43 -7.64
N LEU A 4 -61.01 38.08 -6.88
CA LEU A 4 -59.59 37.83 -6.79
C LEU A 4 -59.36 36.70 -5.79
N LEU A 5 -58.81 35.54 -6.27
CA LEU A 5 -58.27 34.47 -5.45
C LEU A 5 -56.78 34.74 -5.22
N ILE A 6 -56.42 35.09 -4.00
CA ILE A 6 -55.01 35.16 -3.55
C ILE A 6 -54.58 33.75 -3.11
N GLY A 7 -53.76 33.12 -3.95
CA GLY A 7 -53.08 31.88 -3.61
C GLY A 7 -51.83 32.15 -2.77
N ALA A 8 -51.87 31.80 -1.50
CA ALA A 8 -50.68 31.80 -0.64
C ALA A 8 -49.75 30.66 -1.01
N ILE A 9 -48.62 30.95 -1.61
CA ILE A 9 -47.52 29.97 -1.82
C ILE A 9 -46.77 29.86 -0.50
N LEU A 10 -46.98 28.78 0.22
CA LEU A 10 -46.14 28.38 1.35
C LEU A 10 -44.82 27.85 0.81
N PHE A 11 -43.78 28.67 0.85
CA PHE A 11 -42.40 28.21 0.70
C PHE A 11 -42.03 27.37 1.95
N GLY A 12 -42.18 26.08 1.84
CA GLY A 12 -41.60 25.14 2.80
C GLY A 12 -40.07 25.23 2.72
N CYS A 13 -39.48 25.94 3.66
CA CYS A 13 -38.04 25.88 3.89
C CYS A 13 -37.69 24.47 4.34
N GLN A 14 -37.26 23.63 3.40
CA GLN A 14 -36.61 22.38 3.75
C GLN A 14 -35.25 22.73 4.41
N LEU A 15 -35.23 22.71 5.72
CA LEU A 15 -34.01 22.67 6.51
C LEU A 15 -33.30 21.36 6.09
N ASN A 16 -32.28 21.49 5.23
CA ASN A 16 -31.30 20.42 5.08
C ASN A 16 -30.74 20.17 6.48
N PRO A 17 -30.87 18.93 7.02
CA PRO A 17 -30.18 18.60 8.24
C PRO A 17 -28.69 18.81 7.95
N SER A 18 -28.09 19.81 8.61
CA SER A 18 -26.64 19.93 8.66
C SER A 18 -26.14 18.57 9.19
N LEU A 19 -25.50 17.78 8.34
CA LEU A 19 -24.78 16.61 8.76
C LEU A 19 -23.82 17.06 9.85
N SER A 20 -24.13 16.75 11.10
CA SER A 20 -23.25 17.06 12.22
C SER A 20 -21.93 16.35 11.91
N LYS A 21 -20.84 17.11 11.86
CA LYS A 21 -19.53 16.51 11.65
C LYS A 21 -19.26 15.55 12.82
N SER A 22 -19.02 14.29 12.54
CA SER A 22 -18.61 13.33 13.54
C SER A 22 -17.37 13.83 14.28
N LYS A 23 -17.31 13.61 15.58
CA LYS A 23 -16.22 14.04 16.46
C LYS A 23 -15.42 12.81 16.92
N LEU A 24 -14.22 13.03 17.40
CA LEU A 24 -13.45 12.01 18.10
C LEU A 24 -13.51 12.26 19.61
N ASP A 25 -13.85 11.22 20.34
CA ASP A 25 -13.74 11.19 21.81
C ASP A 25 -12.25 11.00 22.15
N ILE A 26 -11.61 12.09 22.55
CA ILE A 26 -10.18 12.12 22.85
C ILE A 26 -9.85 11.25 24.08
N ASP A 27 -10.77 11.15 25.05
CA ASP A 27 -10.55 10.31 26.23
C ASP A 27 -10.48 8.83 25.86
N ARG A 28 -11.28 8.39 24.88
CA ARG A 28 -11.18 7.04 24.34
C ARG A 28 -9.87 6.76 23.61
N LEU A 29 -9.23 7.76 23.05
CA LEU A 29 -7.92 7.60 22.42
C LEU A 29 -6.83 7.21 23.44
N SER A 30 -7.01 7.52 24.74
CA SER A 30 -6.09 7.06 25.78
C SER A 30 -6.03 5.54 25.91
N LEU A 31 -7.10 4.83 25.53
CA LEU A 31 -7.12 3.37 25.50
C LEU A 31 -6.12 2.78 24.48
N ILE A 32 -5.68 3.59 23.50
CA ILE A 32 -4.63 3.21 22.56
C ILE A 32 -3.29 3.15 23.26
N ASP A 33 -2.99 4.10 24.17
CA ASP A 33 -1.78 4.09 24.99
C ASP A 33 -1.71 2.80 25.80
N GLU A 34 -2.76 2.52 26.58
CA GLU A 34 -2.86 1.31 27.39
C GLU A 34 -2.71 0.03 26.56
N MET A 35 -3.35 -0.01 25.39
CA MET A 35 -3.30 -1.16 24.49
C MET A 35 -1.88 -1.41 23.97
N ILE A 36 -1.16 -0.37 23.53
CA ILE A 36 0.21 -0.50 23.01
C ILE A 36 1.18 -0.83 24.15
N GLU A 37 1.11 -0.13 25.27
CA GLU A 37 1.96 -0.38 26.45
C GLU A 37 1.76 -1.81 26.98
N LYS A 38 0.51 -2.26 27.09
CA LYS A 38 0.19 -3.64 27.47
C LYS A 38 0.75 -4.67 26.48
N ALA A 39 0.75 -4.35 25.17
CA ALA A 39 1.33 -5.23 24.18
C ALA A 39 2.87 -5.30 24.31
N ILE A 40 3.53 -4.18 24.60
CA ILE A 40 4.98 -4.12 24.89
C ILE A 40 5.29 -4.87 26.17
N LYS A 41 4.57 -4.58 27.27
CA LYS A 41 4.75 -5.25 28.57
C LYS A 41 4.56 -6.77 28.49
N LYS A 42 3.62 -7.23 27.63
CA LYS A 42 3.41 -8.65 27.36
C LYS A 42 4.36 -9.20 26.30
N ASN A 43 5.38 -8.47 25.94
CA ASN A 43 6.38 -8.86 24.94
C ASN A 43 5.79 -9.27 23.60
N LYS A 44 4.66 -8.65 23.14
CA LYS A 44 4.01 -8.94 21.86
C LYS A 44 4.57 -8.09 20.71
N ILE A 45 4.99 -6.87 21.00
CA ILE A 45 5.65 -5.94 20.07
C ILE A 45 6.80 -5.25 20.79
N PRO A 46 7.88 -4.83 20.09
CA PRO A 46 9.00 -4.09 20.69
C PRO A 46 8.68 -2.60 20.82
N GLY A 47 7.81 -2.08 19.98
CA GLY A 47 7.40 -0.70 19.92
C GLY A 47 6.52 -0.41 18.72
N ALA A 48 5.95 0.79 18.69
CA ALA A 48 5.14 1.30 17.59
C ALA A 48 5.11 2.84 17.58
N VAL A 49 4.90 3.40 16.39
CA VAL A 49 4.44 4.79 16.21
C VAL A 49 3.00 4.74 15.75
N ALA A 50 2.11 5.44 16.45
CA ALA A 50 0.71 5.56 16.13
C ALA A 50 0.36 7.02 15.80
N LEU A 51 -0.38 7.22 14.71
CA LEU A 51 -0.90 8.52 14.29
C LEU A 51 -2.37 8.37 13.96
N ILE A 52 -3.19 9.32 14.42
CA ILE A 52 -4.60 9.46 14.06
C ILE A 52 -4.83 10.89 13.62
N ALA A 53 -5.51 11.03 12.49
CA ALA A 53 -5.98 12.32 12.03
C ALA A 53 -7.49 12.29 11.79
N LYS A 54 -8.14 13.42 12.04
CA LYS A 54 -9.58 13.65 11.83
C LYS A 54 -9.75 15.00 11.15
N ASP A 55 -10.56 15.04 10.11
CA ASP A 55 -10.82 16.27 9.34
C ASP A 55 -9.54 16.99 8.88
N ASN A 56 -8.54 16.21 8.45
CA ASN A 56 -7.22 16.65 7.99
C ASN A 56 -6.29 17.22 9.08
N GLU A 57 -6.64 17.07 10.35
CA GLU A 57 -5.81 17.48 11.49
C GLU A 57 -5.28 16.26 12.26
N VAL A 58 -4.01 16.27 12.61
CA VAL A 58 -3.41 15.23 13.45
C VAL A 58 -3.86 15.45 14.89
N VAL A 59 -4.72 14.57 15.41
CA VAL A 59 -5.28 14.65 16.76
C VAL A 59 -4.55 13.75 17.76
N TYR A 60 -3.78 12.79 17.27
CA TYR A 60 -3.01 11.87 18.09
C TYR A 60 -1.73 11.46 17.33
N LYS A 61 -0.56 11.61 17.96
CA LYS A 61 0.73 11.15 17.44
C LYS A 61 1.67 10.80 18.58
N LYS A 62 1.94 9.50 18.78
CA LYS A 62 2.79 9.00 19.89
C LYS A 62 3.69 7.87 19.42
N ALA A 63 4.84 7.74 20.11
CA ALA A 63 5.81 6.67 19.94
C ALA A 63 5.97 5.89 21.23
N PHE A 64 6.09 4.56 21.13
CA PHE A 64 6.17 3.64 22.24
C PHE A 64 7.27 2.61 22.02
N GLY A 65 8.01 2.25 23.07
CA GLY A 65 9.00 1.18 23.03
C GLY A 65 10.32 1.58 22.39
N VAL A 66 10.97 0.64 21.72
CA VAL A 66 12.35 0.80 21.24
C VAL A 66 12.46 0.64 19.72
N LYS A 67 13.36 1.41 19.08
CA LYS A 67 13.66 1.30 17.66
C LYS A 67 14.84 0.35 17.37
N ASP A 68 15.73 0.18 18.34
CA ASP A 68 16.89 -0.69 18.23
C ASP A 68 16.95 -1.64 19.44
N PRO A 69 16.83 -2.96 19.23
CA PRO A 69 16.82 -3.94 20.31
C PRO A 69 18.20 -4.15 20.96
N GLU A 70 19.28 -3.78 20.27
CA GLU A 70 20.67 -3.98 20.71
C GLU A 70 21.12 -2.85 21.62
N THR A 71 20.70 -1.60 21.31
CA THR A 71 21.07 -0.42 22.12
C THR A 71 20.01 0.00 23.11
N GLY A 72 18.76 -0.44 22.94
CA GLY A 72 17.61 0.00 23.75
C GLY A 72 17.13 1.41 23.42
N GLU A 73 17.60 2.01 22.30
CA GLU A 73 17.20 3.35 21.88
C GLU A 73 15.69 3.43 21.68
N LYS A 74 15.06 4.46 22.26
CA LYS A 74 13.60 4.65 22.22
C LYS A 74 13.15 5.14 20.85
N LEU A 75 11.95 4.69 20.44
CA LEU A 75 11.24 5.23 19.29
C LEU A 75 10.87 6.69 19.48
N LYS A 76 10.94 7.45 18.40
CA LYS A 76 10.44 8.82 18.28
C LYS A 76 9.37 8.87 17.19
N THR A 77 8.50 9.87 17.27
CA THR A 77 7.37 10.02 16.33
C THR A 77 7.81 10.35 14.90
N ASP A 78 9.04 10.81 14.72
CA ASP A 78 9.66 11.17 13.45
C ASP A 78 10.64 10.10 12.94
N ASP A 79 10.73 8.94 13.60
CA ASP A 79 11.56 7.82 13.11
C ASP A 79 11.02 7.27 11.77
N ILE A 80 11.95 6.80 10.95
CA ILE A 80 11.69 6.33 9.58
C ILE A 80 11.53 4.80 9.58
N PHE A 81 10.45 4.33 8.97
CA PHE A 81 10.09 2.92 8.87
C PHE A 81 10.16 2.44 7.41
N ARG A 82 10.68 1.25 7.18
CA ARG A 82 10.49 0.56 5.89
C ARG A 82 9.02 0.23 5.74
N ILE A 83 8.33 0.95 4.85
CA ILE A 83 6.88 0.81 4.69
C ILE A 83 6.49 -0.36 3.78
N ALA A 84 7.47 -0.97 3.12
CA ALA A 84 7.29 -2.14 2.26
C ALA A 84 6.06 -1.98 1.33
N SER A 85 5.10 -2.89 1.36
CA SER A 85 3.95 -2.90 0.45
C SER A 85 3.05 -1.66 0.52
N MET A 86 3.19 -0.79 1.52
CA MET A 86 2.51 0.51 1.51
C MET A 86 3.03 1.40 0.37
N THR A 87 4.23 1.13 -0.18
CA THR A 87 4.75 1.74 -1.42
C THR A 87 3.80 1.59 -2.59
N LYS A 88 3.06 0.47 -2.68
CA LYS A 88 2.17 0.16 -3.80
C LYS A 88 1.11 1.24 -4.02
N ALA A 89 0.55 1.78 -2.95
CA ALA A 89 -0.46 2.84 -3.06
C ALA A 89 0.13 4.12 -3.70
N ILE A 90 1.38 4.44 -3.39
CA ILE A 90 2.09 5.60 -3.97
C ILE A 90 2.38 5.35 -5.46
N THR A 91 2.86 4.15 -5.81
CA THR A 91 3.10 3.77 -7.21
C THR A 91 1.80 3.78 -8.04
N SER A 92 0.72 3.24 -7.47
CA SER A 92 -0.59 3.27 -8.12
C SER A 92 -1.09 4.70 -8.33
N LEU A 93 -0.90 5.59 -7.35
CA LEU A 93 -1.21 7.02 -7.53
C LEU A 93 -0.40 7.61 -8.69
N GLY A 94 0.90 7.29 -8.81
CA GLY A 94 1.73 7.74 -9.93
C GLY A 94 1.17 7.33 -11.31
N ILE A 95 0.69 6.09 -11.45
CA ILE A 95 0.01 5.63 -12.67
C ILE A 95 -1.28 6.43 -12.93
N ILE A 96 -2.08 6.66 -11.91
CA ILE A 96 -3.32 7.44 -12.04
C ILE A 96 -3.04 8.89 -12.47
N MET A 97 -1.99 9.50 -11.94
CA MET A 97 -1.56 10.85 -12.35
C MET A 97 -1.13 10.90 -13.82
N LEU A 98 -0.38 9.89 -14.29
CA LEU A 98 0.02 9.79 -15.70
C LEU A 98 -1.19 9.54 -16.62
N TRP A 99 -2.18 8.78 -16.16
CA TRP A 99 -3.43 8.59 -16.88
C TRP A 99 -4.25 9.89 -16.94
N GLU A 100 -4.40 10.64 -15.86
CA GLU A 100 -5.08 11.96 -15.88
C GLU A 100 -4.38 12.98 -16.80
N LYS A 101 -3.05 12.92 -16.87
CA LYS A 101 -2.25 13.74 -17.80
C LYS A 101 -2.29 13.28 -19.25
N ALA A 102 -3.10 12.24 -19.58
CA ALA A 102 -3.18 11.60 -20.87
C ALA A 102 -1.84 11.07 -21.43
N MET A 103 -0.85 10.84 -20.55
CA MET A 103 0.41 10.18 -20.89
C MET A 103 0.23 8.65 -20.98
N ILE A 104 -0.76 8.11 -20.27
CA ILE A 104 -1.33 6.77 -20.45
C ILE A 104 -2.73 6.98 -21.00
N TYR A 105 -3.03 6.36 -22.16
CA TYR A 105 -4.29 6.58 -22.85
C TYR A 105 -5.47 5.94 -22.10
N SER A 106 -5.31 4.68 -21.68
CA SER A 106 -6.34 3.94 -20.94
C SER A 106 -5.72 3.04 -19.86
N LEU A 107 -6.41 2.88 -18.73
CA LEU A 107 -6.04 1.87 -17.75
C LEU A 107 -6.23 0.44 -18.28
N ASP A 108 -6.98 0.28 -19.36
CA ASP A 108 -7.18 -1.00 -20.06
C ASP A 108 -6.21 -1.20 -21.24
N ASP A 109 -5.24 -0.30 -21.43
CA ASP A 109 -4.16 -0.50 -22.38
C ASP A 109 -3.37 -1.76 -22.03
N PRO A 110 -3.07 -2.62 -23.01
CA PRO A 110 -2.17 -3.73 -22.83
C PRO A 110 -0.76 -3.24 -22.48
N ILE A 111 -0.16 -3.83 -21.45
CA ILE A 111 1.17 -3.44 -20.97
C ILE A 111 2.26 -3.63 -22.04
N ASP A 112 2.07 -4.55 -23.00
CA ASP A 112 3.00 -4.82 -24.08
C ASP A 112 3.09 -3.69 -25.13
N LEU A 113 2.24 -2.67 -25.05
CA LEU A 113 2.40 -1.42 -25.79
C LEU A 113 3.60 -0.61 -25.28
N TYR A 114 3.88 -0.70 -23.99
CA TYR A 114 4.93 0.05 -23.31
C TYR A 114 6.16 -0.81 -23.01
N ILE A 115 5.95 -2.09 -22.70
CA ILE A 115 7.01 -3.05 -22.32
C ILE A 115 6.90 -4.27 -23.27
N PRO A 116 7.61 -4.25 -24.41
CA PRO A 116 7.47 -5.27 -25.45
C PRO A 116 7.73 -6.71 -25.00
N GLU A 117 8.49 -6.90 -23.92
CA GLU A 117 8.78 -8.23 -23.37
C GLU A 117 7.53 -8.98 -22.91
N PHE A 118 6.42 -8.27 -22.66
CA PHE A 118 5.13 -8.87 -22.29
C PHE A 118 4.29 -9.35 -23.50
N ARG A 119 4.79 -9.26 -24.74
CA ARG A 119 4.07 -9.73 -25.94
C ARG A 119 3.93 -11.24 -26.02
N THR A 120 4.89 -11.98 -25.46
CA THR A 120 4.99 -13.45 -25.62
C THR A 120 4.75 -14.18 -24.30
N LEU A 121 3.83 -13.66 -23.50
CA LEU A 121 3.49 -14.26 -22.20
C LEU A 121 2.92 -15.66 -22.37
N LYS A 122 3.21 -16.49 -21.37
CA LYS A 122 2.70 -17.85 -21.25
C LYS A 122 2.03 -18.03 -19.89
N VAL A 123 1.04 -18.89 -19.83
CA VAL A 123 0.42 -19.33 -18.58
C VAL A 123 0.91 -20.74 -18.22
N LEU A 124 1.12 -20.98 -16.93
CA LEU A 124 1.51 -22.29 -16.41
C LEU A 124 0.45 -23.34 -16.78
N ASP A 125 0.87 -24.44 -17.38
CA ASP A 125 0.00 -25.54 -17.78
C ASP A 125 0.15 -26.73 -16.84
N ASN A 126 1.35 -27.27 -16.71
CA ASN A 126 1.65 -28.36 -15.77
C ASN A 126 2.89 -28.05 -14.93
N PHE A 127 2.93 -28.55 -13.72
CA PHE A 127 4.07 -28.42 -12.80
C PHE A 127 4.39 -29.77 -12.15
N ASN A 128 5.65 -30.19 -12.24
CA ASN A 128 6.15 -31.38 -11.57
C ASN A 128 6.75 -31.02 -10.20
N LYS A 129 6.10 -31.46 -9.14
CA LYS A 129 6.53 -31.17 -7.74
C LYS A 129 7.85 -31.82 -7.35
N LYS A 130 8.31 -32.88 -8.06
CA LYS A 130 9.52 -33.63 -7.70
C LYS A 130 10.80 -32.86 -8.07
N ASP A 131 10.79 -32.19 -9.21
CA ASP A 131 11.99 -31.55 -9.78
C ASP A 131 11.77 -30.08 -10.18
N SER A 132 10.58 -29.55 -9.92
CA SER A 132 10.17 -28.18 -10.28
C SER A 132 10.28 -27.89 -11.79
N THR A 133 10.15 -28.91 -12.64
CA THR A 133 9.97 -28.73 -14.08
C THR A 133 8.52 -28.34 -14.37
N TYR A 134 8.30 -27.60 -15.45
CA TYR A 134 6.97 -27.15 -15.83
C TYR A 134 6.81 -27.03 -17.33
N THR A 135 5.55 -27.08 -17.79
CA THR A 135 5.15 -26.69 -19.13
C THR A 135 4.28 -25.44 -19.07
N SER A 136 4.27 -24.69 -20.12
CA SER A 136 3.46 -23.47 -20.26
C SER A 136 2.92 -23.36 -21.68
N LYS A 137 1.76 -22.69 -21.82
CA LYS A 137 1.10 -22.42 -23.10
C LYS A 137 0.92 -20.91 -23.29
N PRO A 138 0.81 -20.40 -24.50
CA PRO A 138 0.53 -18.99 -24.76
C PRO A 138 -0.72 -18.53 -24.01
N THR A 139 -0.73 -17.28 -23.56
CA THR A 139 -1.94 -16.66 -22.98
C THR A 139 -2.93 -16.31 -24.09
N ASN A 140 -4.22 -16.39 -23.77
CA ASN A 140 -5.31 -15.92 -24.65
C ASN A 140 -5.61 -14.43 -24.45
N LYS A 141 -5.16 -13.84 -23.35
CA LYS A 141 -5.42 -12.45 -22.96
C LYS A 141 -4.12 -11.72 -22.68
N LYS A 142 -4.09 -10.44 -23.01
CA LYS A 142 -2.99 -9.54 -22.64
C LYS A 142 -3.18 -9.05 -21.22
N ILE A 143 -2.09 -8.77 -20.51
CA ILE A 143 -2.13 -8.05 -19.23
C ILE A 143 -2.41 -6.58 -19.54
N THR A 144 -3.40 -5.99 -18.87
CA THR A 144 -3.66 -4.55 -18.92
C THR A 144 -3.06 -3.83 -17.70
N ILE A 145 -2.92 -2.50 -17.79
CA ILE A 145 -2.52 -1.66 -16.65
C ILE A 145 -3.47 -1.86 -15.47
N ARG A 146 -4.80 -1.95 -15.73
CA ARG A 146 -5.81 -2.27 -14.71
C ARG A 146 -5.54 -3.62 -14.05
N ASN A 147 -5.20 -4.66 -14.82
CA ASN A 147 -4.86 -5.96 -14.23
C ASN A 147 -3.66 -5.88 -13.28
N LEU A 148 -2.67 -5.04 -13.60
CA LEU A 148 -1.51 -4.82 -12.74
C LEU A 148 -1.90 -4.07 -11.47
N LEU A 149 -2.67 -2.97 -11.56
CA LEU A 149 -3.17 -2.18 -10.42
C LEU A 149 -4.00 -3.04 -9.46
N THR A 150 -4.81 -3.96 -9.98
CA THR A 150 -5.76 -4.74 -9.20
C THR A 150 -5.25 -6.13 -8.80
N HIS A 151 -4.00 -6.47 -9.10
CA HIS A 151 -3.44 -7.82 -8.85
C HIS A 151 -4.21 -8.96 -9.54
N THR A 152 -4.76 -8.69 -10.72
CA THR A 152 -5.47 -9.70 -11.56
C THR A 152 -4.68 -10.08 -12.82
N SER A 153 -3.41 -9.73 -12.86
CA SER A 153 -2.52 -9.98 -14.00
C SER A 153 -2.16 -11.46 -14.25
N GLY A 154 -2.33 -12.31 -13.23
CA GLY A 154 -1.82 -13.69 -13.26
C GLY A 154 -0.34 -13.82 -12.91
N MET A 155 0.38 -12.72 -12.69
CA MET A 155 1.76 -12.76 -12.21
C MET A 155 1.85 -13.32 -10.80
N GLY A 156 2.97 -13.94 -10.48
CA GLY A 156 3.26 -14.47 -9.14
C GLY A 156 4.01 -13.50 -8.23
N TYR A 157 4.31 -13.99 -7.04
CA TYR A 157 5.18 -13.36 -6.06
C TYR A 157 6.13 -14.41 -5.47
N ASP A 158 7.37 -14.05 -5.17
CA ASP A 158 8.39 -15.00 -4.74
C ASP A 158 8.19 -15.57 -3.32
N GLU A 159 7.49 -14.84 -2.44
CA GLU A 159 7.25 -15.29 -1.06
C GLU A 159 5.78 -15.61 -0.75
N ILE A 160 4.83 -15.17 -1.58
CA ILE A 160 3.40 -15.19 -1.26
C ILE A 160 2.57 -15.97 -2.28
N GLY A 161 3.07 -16.20 -3.50
CA GLY A 161 2.38 -16.92 -4.57
C GLY A 161 2.08 -18.40 -4.28
N SER A 162 1.54 -19.10 -5.25
CA SER A 162 1.39 -20.57 -5.19
C SER A 162 2.72 -21.27 -4.95
N SER A 163 2.69 -22.49 -4.41
CA SER A 163 3.92 -23.29 -4.20
C SER A 163 4.68 -23.52 -5.50
N GLU A 164 3.95 -23.71 -6.58
CA GLU A 164 4.45 -23.93 -7.93
C GLU A 164 5.20 -22.69 -8.45
N ILE A 165 4.56 -21.54 -8.43
CA ILE A 165 5.19 -20.29 -8.89
C ILE A 165 6.38 -19.89 -8.02
N ARG A 166 6.29 -20.05 -6.70
CA ARG A 166 7.42 -19.78 -5.82
C ARG A 166 8.63 -20.66 -6.14
N ALA A 167 8.39 -21.96 -6.42
CA ALA A 167 9.46 -22.87 -6.81
C ALA A 167 10.09 -22.49 -8.16
N ILE A 168 9.27 -22.08 -9.14
CA ILE A 168 9.74 -21.60 -10.46
C ILE A 168 10.57 -20.33 -10.28
N ILE A 169 10.03 -19.31 -9.59
CA ILE A 169 10.74 -18.05 -9.34
C ILE A 169 12.03 -18.30 -8.58
N PHE A 170 12.04 -19.16 -7.56
CA PHE A 170 13.23 -19.51 -6.81
C PHE A 170 14.32 -20.15 -7.69
N LYS A 171 13.93 -21.10 -8.55
CA LYS A 171 14.84 -21.77 -9.48
C LYS A 171 15.42 -20.78 -10.51
N GLU A 172 14.60 -19.90 -11.03
CA GLU A 172 15.05 -18.89 -11.99
C GLU A 172 15.87 -17.77 -11.31
N LYS A 173 15.54 -17.37 -10.08
CA LYS A 173 16.35 -16.42 -9.30
C LYS A 173 17.76 -16.90 -9.06
N GLN A 174 17.97 -18.19 -8.76
CA GLN A 174 19.31 -18.73 -8.59
C GLN A 174 20.20 -18.52 -9.82
N LYS A 175 19.58 -18.36 -11.00
CA LYS A 175 20.28 -18.04 -12.25
C LYS A 175 20.57 -16.53 -12.44
N PHE A 176 19.72 -15.66 -11.85
CA PHE A 176 19.68 -14.24 -12.21
C PHE A 176 19.94 -13.26 -11.05
N MET A 177 19.75 -13.68 -9.80
CA MET A 177 19.86 -12.79 -8.63
C MET A 177 20.45 -13.58 -7.46
N ARG A 178 21.64 -13.21 -7.02
CA ARG A 178 22.37 -14.04 -6.04
C ARG A 178 21.77 -14.02 -4.62
N ASN A 179 21.24 -12.92 -4.09
CA ASN A 179 21.02 -12.82 -2.63
C ASN A 179 19.83 -12.03 -2.12
N SER A 180 18.89 -11.50 -2.94
CA SER A 180 17.87 -10.62 -2.39
C SER A 180 16.42 -10.99 -2.77
N VAL A 181 15.49 -10.64 -1.89
CA VAL A 181 14.08 -10.53 -2.23
C VAL A 181 13.94 -9.44 -3.30
N ILE A 182 13.15 -9.66 -4.35
CA ILE A 182 12.99 -8.71 -5.47
C ILE A 182 12.73 -7.28 -4.96
N ALA A 183 11.97 -7.15 -3.87
CA ALA A 183 11.57 -5.87 -3.31
C ALA A 183 12.67 -5.05 -2.61
N PHE A 184 13.76 -5.69 -2.17
CA PHE A 184 14.81 -5.07 -1.34
C PHE A 184 16.19 -5.41 -1.88
N SER A 185 16.36 -5.30 -3.21
CA SER A 185 17.61 -5.64 -3.86
C SER A 185 18.68 -4.58 -3.57
N ASP A 186 19.83 -5.02 -3.14
CA ASP A 186 21.07 -4.27 -3.02
C ASP A 186 22.01 -4.51 -4.21
N GLU A 187 21.58 -5.31 -5.18
CA GLU A 187 22.34 -5.62 -6.39
C GLU A 187 22.42 -4.41 -7.33
N ASP A 188 23.44 -4.42 -8.19
CA ASP A 188 23.61 -3.42 -9.25
C ASP A 188 22.70 -3.72 -10.45
N VAL A 189 21.39 -3.60 -10.22
CA VAL A 189 20.34 -3.81 -11.21
C VAL A 189 19.30 -2.69 -11.14
N THR A 190 18.66 -2.40 -12.27
CA THR A 190 17.56 -1.46 -12.35
C THR A 190 16.20 -2.18 -12.26
N ILE A 191 15.13 -1.43 -11.99
CA ILE A 191 13.78 -2.00 -12.00
C ILE A 191 13.42 -2.55 -13.39
N GLY A 192 13.85 -1.88 -14.46
CA GLY A 192 13.61 -2.35 -15.83
C GLY A 192 14.24 -3.71 -16.11
N GLU A 193 15.46 -3.96 -15.61
CA GLU A 193 16.11 -5.28 -15.76
C GLU A 193 15.33 -6.38 -15.03
N ILE A 194 14.86 -6.10 -13.81
CA ILE A 194 14.03 -7.03 -13.05
C ILE A 194 12.70 -7.31 -13.74
N VAL A 195 12.02 -6.28 -14.22
CA VAL A 195 10.72 -6.41 -14.92
C VAL A 195 10.86 -7.24 -16.21
N ARG A 196 11.92 -7.03 -16.99
CA ARG A 196 12.20 -7.85 -18.16
C ARG A 196 12.49 -9.32 -17.82
N ARG A 197 13.07 -9.60 -16.64
CA ARG A 197 13.23 -10.97 -16.15
C ARG A 197 11.89 -11.56 -15.70
N LEU A 198 11.03 -10.79 -15.02
CA LEU A 198 9.69 -11.22 -14.63
C LEU A 198 8.80 -11.58 -15.84
N ALA A 199 8.93 -10.86 -16.96
CA ALA A 199 8.19 -11.14 -18.18
C ALA A 199 8.51 -12.51 -18.82
N LYS A 200 9.63 -13.15 -18.45
CA LYS A 200 10.00 -14.50 -18.92
C LYS A 200 9.37 -15.62 -18.11
N LEU A 201 8.80 -15.31 -16.93
CA LEU A 201 8.16 -16.28 -16.05
C LEU A 201 6.73 -16.58 -16.53
N PRO A 202 6.22 -17.81 -16.34
CA PRO A 202 4.83 -18.10 -16.64
C PRO A 202 3.90 -17.39 -15.65
N LEU A 203 2.74 -16.99 -16.15
CA LEU A 203 1.63 -16.55 -15.30
C LEU A 203 1.01 -17.74 -14.59
N GLU A 204 0.44 -17.54 -13.40
CA GLU A 204 -0.30 -18.57 -12.68
C GLU A 204 -1.65 -18.90 -13.34
N PHE A 205 -2.27 -17.90 -13.97
CA PHE A 205 -3.58 -17.98 -14.62
C PHE A 205 -3.72 -16.86 -15.67
N GLU A 206 -4.73 -16.99 -16.49
CA GLU A 206 -5.07 -15.99 -17.53
C GLU A 206 -5.38 -14.62 -16.91
N PRO A 207 -4.88 -13.51 -17.48
CA PRO A 207 -5.16 -12.16 -16.98
C PRO A 207 -6.66 -11.87 -16.84
N GLY A 208 -7.05 -11.24 -15.73
CA GLY A 208 -8.41 -10.84 -15.43
C GLY A 208 -9.32 -11.98 -14.91
N VAL A 209 -8.80 -13.18 -14.68
CA VAL A 209 -9.63 -14.34 -14.26
C VAL A 209 -9.70 -14.48 -12.73
N LYS A 210 -8.59 -14.20 -12.04
CA LYS A 210 -8.48 -14.34 -10.58
C LYS A 210 -7.70 -13.18 -10.00
N TRP A 211 -7.87 -12.98 -8.71
CA TRP A 211 -7.01 -12.13 -7.91
C TRP A 211 -5.88 -12.94 -7.28
N ASN A 212 -4.66 -12.46 -7.42
CA ASN A 212 -3.49 -12.99 -6.71
C ASN A 212 -2.47 -11.90 -6.49
N TYR A 213 -2.12 -11.67 -5.21
CA TYR A 213 -1.12 -10.66 -4.86
C TYR A 213 0.22 -10.96 -5.53
N SER A 214 0.80 -9.96 -6.21
CA SER A 214 1.88 -10.21 -7.18
C SER A 214 2.90 -9.06 -7.28
N ASN A 215 3.98 -9.29 -8.06
CA ASN A 215 4.97 -8.27 -8.43
C ASN A 215 4.44 -7.26 -9.47
N SER A 216 3.14 -7.24 -9.74
CA SER A 216 2.51 -6.35 -10.71
C SER A 216 2.87 -4.88 -10.52
N ILE A 217 2.98 -4.42 -9.28
CA ILE A 217 3.23 -3.00 -8.99
C ILE A 217 4.70 -2.61 -9.26
N ASP A 218 5.63 -3.56 -9.28
CA ASP A 218 7.00 -3.30 -9.76
C ASP A 218 7.00 -3.07 -11.28
N VAL A 219 6.15 -3.80 -12.03
CA VAL A 219 5.95 -3.54 -13.46
C VAL A 219 5.39 -2.14 -13.70
N LEU A 220 4.44 -1.70 -12.86
CA LEU A 220 3.91 -0.33 -12.93
C LEU A 220 4.96 0.72 -12.54
N GLY A 221 5.85 0.43 -11.59
CA GLY A 221 6.99 1.29 -11.30
C GLY A 221 7.89 1.52 -12.52
N TYR A 222 8.19 0.45 -13.26
CA TYR A 222 8.94 0.58 -14.51
C TYR A 222 8.14 1.28 -15.62
N LEU A 223 6.83 1.07 -15.69
CA LEU A 223 5.97 1.81 -16.62
C LEU A 223 6.03 3.32 -16.36
N ILE A 224 6.06 3.74 -15.08
CA ILE A 224 6.24 5.15 -14.72
C ILE A 224 7.57 5.68 -15.28
N GLU A 225 8.67 4.94 -15.14
CA GLU A 225 9.97 5.36 -15.69
C GLU A 225 9.92 5.52 -17.22
N ILE A 226 9.30 4.57 -17.93
CA ILE A 226 9.17 4.62 -19.39
C ILE A 226 8.35 5.82 -19.85
N VAL A 227 7.19 6.03 -19.21
CA VAL A 227 6.23 7.06 -19.67
C VAL A 227 6.69 8.45 -19.28
N SER A 228 7.29 8.61 -18.08
CA SER A 228 7.73 9.92 -17.59
C SER A 228 9.13 10.34 -18.08
N GLY A 229 9.96 9.37 -18.48
CA GLY A 229 11.37 9.59 -18.79
C GLY A 229 12.25 9.88 -17.57
N LYS A 230 11.73 9.72 -16.34
CA LYS A 230 12.42 9.90 -15.07
C LYS A 230 12.64 8.56 -14.39
N THR A 231 13.62 8.44 -13.51
CA THR A 231 13.67 7.32 -12.58
C THR A 231 12.46 7.36 -11.64
N LEU A 232 12.06 6.22 -11.09
CA LEU A 232 10.90 6.16 -10.19
C LEU A 232 11.10 7.04 -8.94
N ASP A 233 12.32 7.15 -8.44
CA ASP A 233 12.69 8.01 -7.32
C ASP A 233 12.50 9.50 -7.67
N GLU A 234 13.01 9.93 -8.83
CA GLU A 234 12.84 11.31 -9.33
C GLU A 234 11.35 11.64 -9.55
N PHE A 235 10.62 10.73 -10.19
CA PHE A 235 9.19 10.94 -10.45
C PHE A 235 8.41 11.11 -9.14
N PHE A 236 8.62 10.23 -8.15
CA PHE A 236 7.92 10.34 -6.87
C PHE A 236 8.30 11.61 -6.12
N LYS A 237 9.58 11.97 -6.12
CA LYS A 237 10.05 13.20 -5.49
C LYS A 237 9.39 14.44 -6.09
N ASP A 238 9.38 14.55 -7.43
CA ASP A 238 8.90 15.75 -8.10
C ASP A 238 7.37 15.85 -8.10
N GLU A 239 6.68 14.73 -8.36
CA GLU A 239 5.24 14.72 -8.62
C GLU A 239 4.40 14.45 -7.38
N ILE A 240 4.96 13.82 -6.34
CA ILE A 240 4.22 13.40 -5.15
C ILE A 240 4.85 13.97 -3.87
N PHE A 241 6.13 13.69 -3.59
CA PHE A 241 6.70 13.99 -2.28
C PHE A 241 6.89 15.49 -2.06
N THR A 242 7.45 16.20 -3.03
CA THR A 242 7.65 17.65 -2.92
C THR A 242 6.32 18.41 -2.83
N PRO A 243 5.31 18.16 -3.69
CA PRO A 243 3.99 18.81 -3.57
C PRO A 243 3.29 18.54 -2.24
N LEU A 244 3.43 17.32 -1.68
CA LEU A 244 2.82 16.95 -0.41
C LEU A 244 3.67 17.34 0.81
N GLY A 245 4.89 17.82 0.64
CA GLY A 245 5.84 18.09 1.72
C GLY A 245 6.27 16.82 2.47
N MET A 246 6.37 15.68 1.77
CA MET A 246 6.82 14.39 2.31
C MET A 246 8.36 14.34 2.34
N ASN A 247 8.96 15.06 3.28
CA ASN A 247 10.41 15.30 3.33
C ASN A 247 11.22 14.16 3.96
N ASP A 248 10.57 13.11 4.44
CA ASP A 248 11.16 11.94 5.10
C ASP A 248 10.72 10.62 4.44
N THR A 249 10.43 10.66 3.13
CA THR A 249 10.04 9.49 2.34
C THR A 249 11.06 9.25 1.22
N TYR A 250 11.67 8.06 1.21
CA TYR A 250 12.81 7.75 0.34
C TYR A 250 12.83 6.29 -0.09
N PHE A 251 13.36 6.01 -1.29
CA PHE A 251 13.84 4.67 -1.64
C PHE A 251 15.16 4.36 -0.93
N TYR A 252 16.10 5.30 -0.94
CA TYR A 252 17.39 5.19 -0.24
C TYR A 252 17.59 6.42 0.63
N LEU A 253 17.94 6.20 1.90
CA LEU A 253 18.08 7.29 2.84
C LEU A 253 19.29 8.16 2.54
N PRO A 254 19.14 9.49 2.61
CA PRO A 254 20.28 10.40 2.68
C PRO A 254 21.10 10.12 3.95
N GLU A 255 22.41 10.34 3.91
CA GLU A 255 23.34 10.03 4.99
C GLU A 255 22.89 10.60 6.35
N GLY A 256 22.45 11.85 6.41
CA GLY A 256 21.98 12.50 7.63
C GLY A 256 20.69 11.93 8.25
N LYS A 257 20.02 10.97 7.58
CA LYS A 257 18.75 10.36 8.06
C LYS A 257 18.93 8.93 8.61
N ASN A 258 20.10 8.33 8.46
CA ASN A 258 20.36 6.93 8.81
C ASN A 258 20.06 6.61 10.28
N SER A 259 20.33 7.51 11.21
CA SER A 259 20.10 7.36 12.64
C SER A 259 18.61 7.28 13.02
N ARG A 260 17.72 7.73 12.13
CA ARG A 260 16.26 7.68 12.34
C ARG A 260 15.63 6.39 11.82
N LEU A 261 16.38 5.53 11.11
CA LEU A 261 15.85 4.29 10.56
C LEU A 261 15.63 3.24 11.64
N VAL A 262 14.39 2.79 11.79
CA VAL A 262 14.03 1.75 12.77
C VAL A 262 14.56 0.38 12.32
N LYS A 263 15.19 -0.36 13.23
CA LYS A 263 15.63 -1.74 12.98
C LYS A 263 14.44 -2.66 12.82
N VAL A 264 14.49 -3.54 11.82
CA VAL A 264 13.52 -4.65 11.73
C VAL A 264 13.82 -5.63 12.84
N GLN A 265 12.82 -5.97 13.65
CA GLN A 265 12.99 -6.79 14.84
C GLN A 265 12.20 -8.10 14.75
N THR A 266 12.75 -9.14 15.30
CA THR A 266 12.11 -10.45 15.47
C THR A 266 12.40 -11.00 16.85
N LYS A 267 11.70 -12.07 17.23
CA LYS A 267 11.96 -12.78 18.48
C LYS A 267 12.90 -13.94 18.29
N LYS A 268 13.88 -14.05 19.16
CA LYS A 268 14.70 -15.22 19.38
C LYS A 268 14.75 -15.51 20.87
N GLU A 269 14.29 -16.69 21.29
CA GLU A 269 14.26 -17.09 22.72
C GLU A 269 13.59 -16.02 23.60
N GLU A 270 12.39 -15.57 23.19
CA GLU A 270 11.60 -14.50 23.83
C GLU A 270 12.28 -13.10 23.93
N LYS A 271 13.47 -12.92 23.37
CA LYS A 271 14.16 -11.63 23.28
C LYS A 271 13.96 -10.98 21.91
N TRP A 272 13.78 -9.68 21.88
CA TRP A 272 13.80 -8.91 20.64
C TRP A 272 15.24 -8.76 20.16
N VAL A 273 15.46 -9.10 18.89
CA VAL A 273 16.77 -8.99 18.19
C VAL A 273 16.57 -8.40 16.81
N THR A 274 17.63 -7.86 16.22
CA THR A 274 17.60 -7.43 14.81
C THR A 274 17.29 -8.63 13.92
N PHE A 275 16.28 -8.49 13.05
CA PHE A 275 15.92 -9.50 12.05
C PHE A 275 17.02 -9.63 11.02
N ARG A 276 17.55 -10.84 10.85
CA ARG A 276 18.55 -11.20 9.85
C ARG A 276 18.03 -12.39 9.04
N HIS A 277 18.20 -12.33 7.75
CA HIS A 277 17.82 -13.39 6.83
C HIS A 277 18.71 -13.35 5.60
N ASP A 278 19.05 -14.51 5.02
CA ASP A 278 19.99 -14.64 3.89
C ASP A 278 19.58 -13.83 2.64
N ARG A 279 18.30 -13.51 2.52
CA ARG A 279 17.72 -12.75 1.40
C ARG A 279 17.35 -11.31 1.75
N TYR A 280 17.73 -10.82 2.94
CA TYR A 280 17.38 -9.50 3.40
C TYR A 280 18.61 -8.78 3.90
N ASN A 281 19.04 -7.75 3.17
CA ASN A 281 20.08 -6.87 3.67
C ASN A 281 19.52 -5.98 4.78
N VAL A 282 20.03 -6.16 6.00
CA VAL A 282 19.60 -5.38 7.18
C VAL A 282 19.92 -3.89 7.04
N ASN A 283 20.89 -3.55 6.20
CA ASN A 283 21.32 -2.17 5.94
C ASN A 283 20.52 -1.51 4.78
N TYR A 284 19.65 -2.26 4.07
CA TYR A 284 18.71 -1.62 3.16
C TYR A 284 17.77 -0.69 3.96
N PRO A 285 17.51 0.55 3.56
CA PRO A 285 17.90 1.24 2.31
C PRO A 285 19.12 2.17 2.45
N ILE A 286 20.06 1.89 3.33
CA ILE A 286 21.26 2.71 3.55
C ILE A 286 22.36 2.36 2.57
N GLU A 287 22.59 1.05 2.36
CA GLU A 287 23.70 0.50 1.57
C GLU A 287 23.18 -0.14 0.26
N GLY A 288 24.13 -0.61 -0.56
CA GLY A 288 23.88 -1.25 -1.84
C GLY A 288 24.10 -0.33 -3.04
N ALA A 289 23.83 -0.83 -4.22
CA ALA A 289 24.07 -0.09 -5.49
C ALA A 289 23.15 1.13 -5.68
N LYS A 290 22.03 1.19 -4.92
CA LYS A 290 21.07 2.32 -4.93
C LYS A 290 20.49 2.63 -6.31
N LYS A 291 20.27 1.59 -7.13
CA LYS A 291 19.74 1.72 -8.49
C LYS A 291 18.38 1.07 -8.68
N PHE A 292 17.97 0.20 -7.76
CA PHE A 292 16.72 -0.52 -7.82
C PHE A 292 15.64 0.18 -7.01
N TYR A 293 14.70 0.82 -7.68
CA TYR A 293 13.56 1.51 -7.07
C TYR A 293 12.31 0.64 -7.16
N SER A 294 12.10 -0.25 -6.16
CA SER A 294 10.93 -1.14 -6.16
C SER A 294 9.63 -0.37 -5.99
N GLY A 295 8.81 -0.31 -7.03
CA GLY A 295 7.45 0.23 -6.96
C GLY A 295 6.53 -0.58 -6.04
N GLY A 296 6.85 -1.85 -5.83
CA GLY A 296 6.09 -2.76 -4.98
C GLY A 296 6.39 -2.68 -3.49
N ALA A 297 7.60 -2.22 -3.05
CA ALA A 297 7.96 -2.28 -1.63
C ALA A 297 9.15 -1.41 -1.20
N GLY A 298 9.75 -0.62 -2.08
CA GLY A 298 11.08 -0.02 -1.85
C GLY A 298 11.11 1.16 -0.91
N LEU A 299 10.00 1.80 -0.58
CA LEU A 299 10.00 3.04 0.19
C LEU A 299 10.16 2.83 1.70
N SER A 300 10.82 3.80 2.31
CA SER A 300 10.82 4.07 3.75
C SER A 300 10.20 5.44 4.00
N SER A 301 9.43 5.59 5.08
CA SER A 301 8.66 6.82 5.36
C SER A 301 8.40 6.98 6.86
N THR A 302 7.88 8.14 7.26
CA THR A 302 7.35 8.41 8.59
C THR A 302 5.82 8.28 8.62
N ALA A 303 5.23 8.20 9.81
CA ALA A 303 3.78 8.24 9.96
C ALA A 303 3.20 9.57 9.47
N GLU A 304 3.89 10.68 9.68
CA GLU A 304 3.45 12.01 9.26
C GLU A 304 3.44 12.18 7.74
N ASP A 305 4.50 11.77 7.06
CA ASP A 305 4.53 11.85 5.59
C ASP A 305 3.45 10.95 4.97
N TYR A 306 3.27 9.75 5.51
CA TYR A 306 2.24 8.86 4.99
C TYR A 306 0.82 9.37 5.27
N PHE A 307 0.61 10.11 6.38
CA PHE A 307 -0.63 10.85 6.63
C PHE A 307 -0.91 11.89 5.56
N LYS A 308 0.09 12.70 5.14
CA LYS A 308 -0.07 13.68 4.07
C LYS A 308 -0.51 13.03 2.76
N PHE A 309 0.10 11.89 2.43
CA PHE A 309 -0.31 11.08 1.27
C PHE A 309 -1.76 10.61 1.37
N LEU A 310 -2.17 10.03 2.50
CA LEU A 310 -3.53 9.53 2.70
C LEU A 310 -4.57 10.64 2.71
N SER A 311 -4.22 11.84 3.17
CA SER A 311 -5.11 13.00 3.20
C SER A 311 -5.61 13.41 1.82
N VAL A 312 -4.86 13.12 0.75
CA VAL A 312 -5.30 13.35 -0.64
C VAL A 312 -6.63 12.65 -0.91
N PHE A 313 -6.80 11.42 -0.42
CA PHE A 313 -8.00 10.61 -0.69
C PHE A 313 -9.22 11.04 0.13
N LEU A 314 -9.01 11.68 1.27
CA LEU A 314 -10.07 12.20 2.13
C LEU A 314 -10.57 13.59 1.69
N ASN A 315 -9.80 14.30 0.87
CA ASN A 315 -10.03 15.68 0.51
C ASN A 315 -10.20 15.89 -1.01
N ASP A 316 -11.03 15.05 -1.65
CA ASP A 316 -11.36 15.18 -3.07
C ASP A 316 -10.12 15.27 -4.00
N GLY A 317 -9.04 14.55 -3.65
CA GLY A 317 -7.79 14.51 -4.42
C GLY A 317 -6.81 15.64 -4.10
N LYS A 318 -7.00 16.36 -2.98
CA LYS A 318 -6.15 17.48 -2.54
C LYS A 318 -5.42 17.19 -1.24
N TYR A 319 -4.29 17.86 -1.07
CA TYR A 319 -3.68 18.08 0.24
C TYR A 319 -3.40 19.57 0.40
N ASN A 320 -3.94 20.19 1.45
CA ASN A 320 -4.05 21.63 1.59
C ASN A 320 -4.66 22.25 0.31
N ASP A 321 -4.01 23.24 -0.30
CA ASP A 321 -4.48 23.88 -1.53
C ASP A 321 -3.94 23.22 -2.82
N ILE A 322 -3.18 22.13 -2.71
CA ILE A 322 -2.53 21.46 -3.84
C ILE A 322 -3.42 20.32 -4.35
N GLN A 323 -3.87 20.43 -5.61
CA GLN A 323 -4.58 19.35 -6.30
C GLN A 323 -3.57 18.33 -6.84
N ILE A 324 -3.67 17.08 -6.39
CA ILE A 324 -2.83 15.95 -6.83
C ILE A 324 -3.53 15.16 -7.93
N ILE A 325 -4.81 14.86 -7.75
CA ILE A 325 -5.68 14.19 -8.73
C ILE A 325 -7.07 14.82 -8.72
N GLY A 326 -7.80 14.67 -9.82
CA GLY A 326 -9.16 15.19 -9.94
C GLY A 326 -10.14 14.56 -8.94
N LYS A 327 -11.15 15.35 -8.53
CA LYS A 327 -12.19 14.89 -7.58
C LYS A 327 -12.89 13.62 -8.05
N MET A 328 -13.22 13.51 -9.34
CA MET A 328 -13.92 12.33 -9.87
C MET A 328 -13.02 11.11 -9.94
N THR A 329 -11.74 11.30 -10.25
CA THR A 329 -10.73 10.27 -10.16
C THR A 329 -10.60 9.78 -8.71
N ASN A 330 -10.52 10.68 -7.75
CA ASN A 330 -10.47 10.32 -6.33
C ASN A 330 -11.64 9.41 -5.91
N LYS A 331 -12.87 9.70 -6.39
CA LYS A 331 -14.03 8.82 -6.16
C LYS A 331 -13.85 7.44 -6.79
N LEU A 332 -13.29 7.37 -8.00
CA LEU A 332 -13.01 6.10 -8.67
C LEU A 332 -12.08 5.20 -7.86
N LEU A 333 -11.10 5.80 -7.16
CA LEU A 333 -10.12 5.07 -6.35
C LEU A 333 -10.73 4.42 -5.10
N GLN A 334 -11.92 4.85 -4.68
CA GLN A 334 -12.66 4.31 -3.54
C GLN A 334 -13.62 3.17 -3.91
N LEU A 335 -13.63 2.75 -5.19
CA LEU A 335 -14.49 1.69 -5.70
C LEU A 335 -13.76 0.35 -5.78
N ASP A 336 -14.49 -0.72 -5.49
CA ASP A 336 -14.01 -2.08 -5.75
C ASP A 336 -13.92 -2.34 -7.27
N GLN A 337 -12.75 -2.71 -7.74
CA GLN A 337 -12.46 -2.96 -9.16
C GLN A 337 -12.48 -4.45 -9.52
N ILE A 338 -12.66 -5.33 -8.54
CA ILE A 338 -12.62 -6.78 -8.71
C ILE A 338 -13.92 -7.49 -8.30
N ALA A 339 -15.00 -6.74 -8.11
CA ALA A 339 -16.31 -7.28 -7.71
C ALA A 339 -16.81 -8.42 -8.61
N MET A 340 -16.48 -8.37 -9.91
CA MET A 340 -16.85 -9.38 -10.90
C MET A 340 -15.89 -10.57 -10.95
N ILE A 341 -14.79 -10.52 -10.20
CA ILE A 341 -13.77 -11.56 -10.18
C ILE A 341 -14.00 -12.44 -8.95
N THR A 342 -14.71 -13.53 -9.16
CA THR A 342 -14.95 -14.53 -8.08
C THR A 342 -13.83 -15.57 -8.11
N SER A 343 -13.11 -15.72 -7.00
CA SER A 343 -12.29 -16.90 -6.78
C SER A 343 -12.62 -17.49 -5.42
N ASP A 344 -12.63 -18.81 -5.31
CA ASP A 344 -12.89 -19.54 -4.05
C ASP A 344 -11.93 -19.16 -2.91
N LYS A 345 -10.77 -18.62 -3.26
CA LYS A 345 -9.71 -18.24 -2.32
C LYS A 345 -9.68 -16.76 -1.95
N HIS A 346 -10.31 -15.88 -2.71
CA HIS A 346 -10.31 -14.44 -2.44
C HIS A 346 -11.74 -13.91 -2.41
N LYS A 347 -12.21 -13.63 -1.21
CA LYS A 347 -13.53 -13.01 -0.94
C LYS A 347 -13.39 -11.52 -0.58
N GLY A 348 -12.23 -10.92 -0.81
CA GLY A 348 -11.96 -9.52 -0.52
C GLY A 348 -12.30 -8.61 -1.69
N SER A 349 -12.13 -7.34 -1.46
CA SER A 349 -12.27 -6.25 -2.43
C SER A 349 -10.90 -5.63 -2.71
N HIS A 350 -10.70 -5.08 -3.89
CA HIS A 350 -9.49 -4.35 -4.23
C HIS A 350 -9.82 -3.21 -5.20
N GLY A 351 -9.41 -2.00 -4.83
CA GLY A 351 -9.49 -0.82 -5.70
C GLY A 351 -8.25 -0.70 -6.60
N LEU A 352 -8.11 0.47 -7.23
CA LEU A 352 -6.93 0.76 -8.06
C LEU A 352 -5.67 1.07 -7.22
N ILE A 353 -5.82 1.40 -5.94
CA ILE A 353 -4.71 1.81 -5.05
C ILE A 353 -4.46 0.81 -3.93
N SER A 354 -5.52 0.29 -3.33
CA SER A 354 -5.44 -0.60 -2.17
C SER A 354 -6.72 -1.42 -2.00
N THR A 355 -6.78 -2.23 -0.95
CA THR A 355 -8.04 -2.83 -0.49
C THR A 355 -9.04 -1.75 -0.14
N VAL A 356 -10.31 -1.93 -0.50
CA VAL A 356 -11.41 -1.00 -0.27
C VAL A 356 -12.51 -1.71 0.51
N VAL A 357 -13.11 -1.08 1.52
CA VAL A 357 -14.29 -1.62 2.20
C VAL A 357 -15.52 -1.42 1.31
N ARG A 358 -16.29 -2.50 1.07
CA ARG A 358 -17.58 -2.45 0.38
C ARG A 358 -18.72 -2.40 1.40
N GLU A 359 -19.89 -1.91 0.99
CA GLU A 359 -21.09 -1.91 1.83
C GLU A 359 -21.41 -3.32 2.39
N GLU A 360 -21.33 -4.34 1.55
CA GLU A 360 -21.56 -5.73 1.95
C GLU A 360 -20.52 -6.31 2.94
N ASP A 361 -19.34 -5.70 3.05
CA ASP A 361 -18.29 -6.15 3.97
C ASP A 361 -18.53 -5.66 5.40
N LEU A 362 -19.33 -4.61 5.58
CA LEU A 362 -19.73 -4.08 6.90
C LEU A 362 -20.53 -5.15 7.66
N ASN A 363 -21.41 -5.89 6.98
CA ASN A 363 -22.17 -7.00 7.56
C ASN A 363 -21.30 -8.19 7.97
N LYS A 364 -20.03 -8.24 7.52
CA LYS A 364 -19.05 -9.28 7.87
C LYS A 364 -18.12 -8.87 9.03
N GLY A 365 -18.39 -7.72 9.65
CA GLY A 365 -17.62 -7.19 10.77
C GLY A 365 -16.37 -6.41 10.38
N ASN A 366 -16.26 -5.97 9.12
CA ASN A 366 -15.26 -4.96 8.75
C ASN A 366 -15.61 -3.62 9.39
N ILE A 367 -14.60 -2.89 9.80
CA ILE A 367 -14.73 -1.62 10.50
C ILE A 367 -14.37 -0.49 9.55
N GLY A 368 -15.16 0.58 9.55
CA GLY A 368 -15.06 1.73 8.67
C GLY A 368 -16.28 1.84 7.78
N SER A 369 -16.38 2.89 6.99
CA SER A 369 -17.44 3.07 6.00
C SER A 369 -17.06 2.49 4.64
N ALA A 370 -18.05 2.31 3.76
CA ALA A 370 -17.79 1.95 2.36
C ALA A 370 -16.86 2.99 1.71
N GLY A 371 -15.89 2.54 0.94
CA GLY A 371 -14.84 3.38 0.37
C GLY A 371 -13.60 3.54 1.24
N THR A 372 -13.60 3.04 2.49
CA THR A 372 -12.40 3.05 3.33
C THR A 372 -11.25 2.28 2.68
N LEU A 373 -10.11 2.95 2.55
CA LEU A 373 -8.87 2.38 2.02
C LEU A 373 -8.09 1.71 3.15
N HIS A 374 -7.58 0.51 2.89
CA HIS A 374 -6.75 -0.23 3.85
C HIS A 374 -5.47 -0.73 3.20
N GLY A 375 -4.40 -0.70 3.96
CA GLY A 375 -3.16 -1.30 3.51
C GLY A 375 -2.19 -1.60 4.64
N GLY A 376 -1.09 -2.24 4.27
CA GLY A 376 -0.02 -2.53 5.21
C GLY A 376 1.23 -3.02 4.52
N GLY A 377 2.30 -3.17 5.30
CA GLY A 377 3.61 -3.59 4.82
C GLY A 377 4.13 -4.85 5.50
N TYR A 378 5.10 -5.46 4.83
CA TYR A 378 5.76 -6.71 5.20
C TYR A 378 6.32 -6.72 6.64
N PHE A 379 6.65 -5.54 7.16
CA PHE A 379 7.21 -5.37 8.51
C PHE A 379 6.17 -4.95 9.55
N ASN A 380 4.88 -5.32 9.36
CA ASN A 380 3.76 -5.02 10.26
C ASN A 380 3.41 -3.53 10.37
N THR A 381 3.67 -2.75 9.33
CA THR A 381 3.10 -1.41 9.17
C THR A 381 1.66 -1.53 8.68
N LYS A 382 0.76 -0.65 9.13
CA LYS A 382 -0.66 -0.65 8.76
C LYS A 382 -1.20 0.77 8.67
N TYR A 383 -2.17 0.96 7.77
CA TYR A 383 -2.97 2.17 7.67
C TYR A 383 -4.42 1.87 7.30
N PHE A 384 -5.28 2.81 7.60
CA PHE A 384 -6.57 2.98 6.95
C PHE A 384 -6.85 4.46 6.72
N ALA A 385 -7.71 4.76 5.75
CA ALA A 385 -8.22 6.10 5.45
C ALA A 385 -9.70 6.00 5.08
N ASP A 386 -10.56 6.56 5.92
CA ASP A 386 -12.02 6.54 5.76
C ASP A 386 -12.49 7.90 5.23
N PRO A 387 -12.94 7.96 3.96
CA PRO A 387 -13.32 9.22 3.34
C PRO A 387 -14.64 9.79 3.86
N ASN A 388 -15.55 8.96 4.37
CA ASN A 388 -16.84 9.41 4.89
C ASN A 388 -16.69 9.99 6.29
N GLU A 389 -15.97 9.26 7.16
CA GLU A 389 -15.67 9.74 8.50
C GLU A 389 -14.50 10.73 8.55
N LYS A 390 -13.80 10.93 7.43
CA LYS A 390 -12.59 11.77 7.33
C LYS A 390 -11.58 11.45 8.42
N VAL A 391 -11.35 10.17 8.67
CA VAL A 391 -10.42 9.68 9.67
C VAL A 391 -9.32 8.85 9.03
N ILE A 392 -8.09 9.09 9.47
CA ILE A 392 -6.89 8.32 9.11
C ILE A 392 -6.33 7.70 10.36
N GLY A 393 -5.99 6.42 10.30
CA GLY A 393 -5.23 5.72 11.32
C GLY A 393 -3.99 5.06 10.73
N ILE A 394 -2.83 5.33 11.34
CA ILE A 394 -1.54 4.77 10.94
C ILE A 394 -0.90 4.15 12.17
N LEU A 395 -0.50 2.88 12.06
CA LEU A 395 0.27 2.17 13.09
C LEU A 395 1.51 1.56 12.45
N LEU A 396 2.66 2.14 12.73
CA LEU A 396 3.95 1.68 12.21
C LEU A 396 4.67 0.84 13.27
N LYS A 397 4.89 -0.41 12.95
CA LYS A 397 5.77 -1.33 13.67
C LYS A 397 6.88 -1.74 12.71
N GLN A 398 7.96 -2.31 13.22
CA GLN A 398 9.03 -2.78 12.36
C GLN A 398 9.44 -4.19 12.81
N THR A 399 8.52 -5.15 12.59
CA THR A 399 8.70 -6.53 13.06
C THR A 399 8.49 -7.55 11.95
N ARG A 400 9.17 -8.68 12.04
CA ARG A 400 9.04 -9.81 11.12
C ARG A 400 8.87 -11.12 11.86
N SER A 401 8.17 -12.09 11.22
CA SER A 401 7.91 -13.45 11.75
C SER A 401 7.17 -13.47 13.09
N ILE A 402 6.32 -12.46 13.32
CA ILE A 402 5.51 -12.33 14.54
C ILE A 402 4.03 -12.26 14.15
N SER A 403 3.24 -13.13 14.76
CA SER A 403 1.76 -13.05 14.68
C SER A 403 1.22 -12.31 15.90
N GLU A 404 0.46 -11.24 15.67
CA GLU A 404 -0.14 -10.43 16.72
C GLU A 404 -1.34 -9.63 16.19
N HIS A 405 -2.17 -9.12 17.07
CA HIS A 405 -3.44 -8.48 16.72
C HIS A 405 -3.54 -6.99 17.11
N THR A 406 -2.38 -6.35 17.38
CA THR A 406 -2.35 -4.94 17.84
C THR A 406 -2.98 -4.00 16.79
N SER A 407 -2.73 -4.22 15.50
CA SER A 407 -3.31 -3.39 14.43
C SER A 407 -4.84 -3.46 14.39
N ASN A 408 -5.42 -4.65 14.54
CA ASN A 408 -6.89 -4.81 14.54
C ASN A 408 -7.53 -4.16 15.78
N LYS A 409 -6.83 -4.20 16.92
CA LYS A 409 -7.27 -3.51 18.14
C LYS A 409 -7.18 -2.00 17.97
N PHE A 410 -6.09 -1.50 17.39
CA PHE A 410 -5.91 -0.09 17.06
C PHE A 410 -7.06 0.43 16.20
N ASN A 411 -7.37 -0.23 15.09
CA ASN A 411 -8.47 0.17 14.21
C ASN A 411 -9.79 0.23 14.99
N ARG A 412 -10.12 -0.80 15.78
CA ARG A 412 -11.36 -0.80 16.57
C ARG A 412 -11.42 0.35 17.57
N LEU A 413 -10.33 0.67 18.26
CA LEU A 413 -10.29 1.77 19.22
C LEU A 413 -10.48 3.12 18.53
N VAL A 414 -9.85 3.33 17.35
CA VAL A 414 -10.05 4.56 16.59
C VAL A 414 -11.50 4.70 16.14
N PHE A 415 -12.07 3.69 15.50
CA PHE A 415 -13.47 3.77 15.03
C PHE A 415 -14.49 3.85 16.19
N SER A 416 -14.21 3.20 17.32
CA SER A 416 -15.08 3.32 18.51
C SER A 416 -15.00 4.69 19.22
N SER A 417 -14.00 5.50 18.89
CA SER A 417 -13.90 6.88 19.39
C SER A 417 -14.64 7.90 18.54
N ILE A 418 -15.17 7.49 17.38
CA ILE A 418 -15.99 8.37 16.53
C ILE A 418 -17.36 8.50 17.19
N THR A 419 -17.79 9.73 17.44
CA THR A 419 -19.08 10.11 18.04
C THR A 419 -19.83 11.08 17.14
N GLN A 420 -21.10 11.28 17.43
CA GLN A 420 -21.94 12.25 16.69
C GLN A 420 -21.59 13.69 17.04
#